data_eb54b6d70c673cfdf57b9e3e6d7768a5
#
_entry.id   eb54b6d70c673cfdf57b9e3e6d7768a5
#
_cell.length_a   1.000
_cell.length_b   1.000
_cell.length_c   1.000
_cell.angle_alpha   90.00
_cell.angle_beta   90.00
_cell.angle_gamma   90.00
#
_symmetry.space_group_name_H-M   'P 1'
#
loop_
_entity.id
_entity.type
_entity.pdbx_description
1 polymer ?
#
loop_
_entity_poly.entity_id
_entity_poly.type
_entity_poly.pdbx_seq_one_letter_code
_entity_poly.pdbx_strand_id
1 'polypeptide(L)'
;MDAINTVSMQLNSLTVYRSILEEATVSRFAHVLKSAQSGDAASFCEQYGAFLQSLSLANDSLDFSAHLEQLLRYDDNAFSRAAASGNTRESYPALKKAASFDLEAIASVASVSASQLKNALLETSGGEHKELISRLPEYASLSTLFRIGAKASLKELEEYYQQNGYGVFARFGAFRWDHSLIGIQNPDPVRLSNLKSYEYERGLVAANTEDFVEGHGGGNMLLYGDRGTGKSSTIKALANEYRANGLRIVEVTKECIPSFPAIMEQLRKVPLRFILFLDDLSFSTDDAAFSALKSVLEGGVVARPENCRIYATSNRRHLVKETFSERSVDVDDVNAGDTKQEKLSLYDRFDQTVNFFAPDQAQYLSIIRAIAQEKLLSVPQEELELGAVRWAIRAGGRSPRAAKQFVEWAVAQNRKGASILDE
;
A
#
# COMPACT_ATOMS: atom_id res chain seq x y z
N MET A 1 -41.94 11.69 10.69
CA MET A 1 -41.14 12.27 11.81
C MET A 1 -40.49 11.21 12.69
N ASP A 2 -41.19 10.19 13.17
CA ASP A 2 -40.63 9.15 14.07
C ASP A 2 -39.44 8.40 13.48
N ALA A 3 -39.44 8.09 12.16
CA ALA A 3 -38.36 7.37 11.52
C ALA A 3 -37.02 8.14 11.54
N ILE A 4 -37.04 9.45 11.23
CA ILE A 4 -35.79 10.27 11.21
C ILE A 4 -35.29 10.51 12.64
N ASN A 5 -36.21 10.65 13.63
CA ASN A 5 -35.83 10.73 15.05
C ASN A 5 -35.13 9.43 15.50
N THR A 6 -35.67 8.28 15.13
CA THR A 6 -35.09 6.97 15.46
C THR A 6 -33.71 6.83 14.85
N VAL A 7 -33.51 7.15 13.57
CA VAL A 7 -32.22 7.12 12.89
C VAL A 7 -31.22 8.05 13.58
N SER A 8 -31.59 9.25 13.95
CA SER A 8 -30.72 10.18 14.68
C SER A 8 -30.30 9.63 16.05
N MET A 9 -31.21 8.99 16.78
CA MET A 9 -30.88 8.33 18.06
C MET A 9 -29.95 7.14 17.84
N GLN A 10 -30.20 6.29 16.84
CA GLN A 10 -29.35 5.16 16.48
C GLN A 10 -27.94 5.62 16.12
N LEU A 11 -27.78 6.64 15.28
CA LEU A 11 -26.48 7.21 14.92
C LEU A 11 -25.71 7.67 16.17
N ASN A 12 -26.38 8.34 17.11
CA ASN A 12 -25.73 8.80 18.34
C ASN A 12 -25.47 7.70 19.38
N SER A 13 -26.08 6.52 19.23
CA SER A 13 -25.93 5.38 20.15
C SER A 13 -24.75 4.46 19.80
N LEU A 14 -23.99 4.75 18.72
CA LEU A 14 -22.83 3.95 18.31
C LEU A 14 -21.81 3.80 19.45
N THR A 15 -21.28 2.60 19.58
CA THR A 15 -20.38 2.19 20.66
C THR A 15 -18.97 1.89 20.14
N VAL A 16 -18.76 0.78 19.47
CA VAL A 16 -17.46 0.32 18.97
C VAL A 16 -17.03 1.12 17.74
N TYR A 17 -17.97 1.40 16.84
CA TYR A 17 -17.74 2.20 15.62
C TYR A 17 -18.02 3.71 15.82
N ARG A 18 -17.92 4.18 17.06
CA ARG A 18 -18.24 5.58 17.39
C ARG A 18 -17.35 6.61 16.71
N SER A 19 -16.12 6.25 16.37
CA SER A 19 -15.17 7.07 15.58
C SER A 19 -15.74 7.58 14.27
N ILE A 20 -16.69 6.85 13.67
CA ILE A 20 -17.37 7.24 12.42
C ILE A 20 -18.10 8.58 12.55
N LEU A 21 -18.55 8.95 13.75
CA LEU A 21 -19.24 10.23 14.00
C LEU A 21 -18.34 11.46 13.81
N GLU A 22 -17.02 11.27 13.94
CA GLU A 22 -16.01 12.32 13.77
C GLU A 22 -15.65 12.55 12.30
N GLU A 23 -16.06 11.62 11.42
CA GLU A 23 -15.82 11.76 9.98
C GLU A 23 -16.71 12.87 9.40
N ALA A 24 -16.13 13.70 8.53
CA ALA A 24 -16.74 14.93 8.06
C ALA A 24 -18.10 14.73 7.37
N THR A 25 -18.24 13.69 6.54
CA THR A 25 -19.47 13.40 5.79
C THR A 25 -20.57 12.92 6.72
N VAL A 26 -20.24 12.03 7.66
CA VAL A 26 -21.18 11.50 8.65
C VAL A 26 -21.63 12.60 9.62
N SER A 27 -20.71 13.43 10.08
CA SER A 27 -21.00 14.59 10.93
C SER A 27 -21.99 15.57 10.26
N ARG A 28 -21.76 15.85 8.95
CA ARG A 28 -22.69 16.70 8.16
C ARG A 28 -24.04 16.04 7.98
N PHE A 29 -24.09 14.73 7.74
CA PHE A 29 -25.35 13.98 7.67
C PHE A 29 -26.15 14.08 8.98
N ALA A 30 -25.47 13.98 10.14
CA ALA A 30 -26.11 14.18 11.44
C ALA A 30 -26.72 15.59 11.59
N HIS A 31 -26.08 16.62 11.04
CA HIS A 31 -26.66 17.98 11.01
C HIS A 31 -27.86 18.08 10.06
N VAL A 32 -27.83 17.38 8.92
CA VAL A 32 -29.00 17.28 8.01
C VAL A 32 -30.19 16.65 8.74
N LEU A 33 -29.99 15.54 9.47
CA LEU A 33 -31.05 14.92 10.28
C LEU A 33 -31.63 15.91 11.29
N LYS A 34 -30.77 16.66 12.00
CA LYS A 34 -31.20 17.64 13.01
C LYS A 34 -31.98 18.79 12.40
N SER A 35 -31.55 19.34 11.25
CA SER A 35 -32.29 20.43 10.59
C SER A 35 -33.63 19.97 10.00
N ALA A 36 -33.68 18.72 9.48
CA ALA A 36 -34.97 18.13 9.07
C ALA A 36 -35.95 17.97 10.24
N GLN A 37 -35.46 17.64 11.44
CA GLN A 37 -36.28 17.52 12.65
C GLN A 37 -36.80 18.87 13.18
N SER A 38 -35.97 19.92 13.09
CA SER A 38 -36.34 21.26 13.57
C SER A 38 -37.28 22.04 12.62
N GLY A 39 -37.42 21.61 11.36
CA GLY A 39 -38.16 22.31 10.33
C GLY A 39 -37.47 23.56 9.76
N ASP A 40 -36.19 23.76 10.06
CA ASP A 40 -35.36 24.86 9.55
C ASP A 40 -34.91 24.59 8.12
N ALA A 41 -35.69 25.09 7.15
CA ALA A 41 -35.46 24.89 5.74
C ALA A 41 -34.12 25.52 5.26
N ALA A 42 -33.73 26.67 5.82
CA ALA A 42 -32.49 27.34 5.43
C ALA A 42 -31.26 26.53 5.88
N SER A 43 -31.24 26.12 7.16
CA SER A 43 -30.20 25.27 7.72
C SER A 43 -30.14 23.90 6.99
N PHE A 44 -31.30 23.32 6.68
CA PHE A 44 -31.34 22.07 5.94
C PHE A 44 -30.66 22.19 4.56
N CYS A 45 -31.02 23.20 3.77
CA CYS A 45 -30.42 23.39 2.45
C CYS A 45 -28.90 23.58 2.53
N GLU A 46 -28.41 24.33 3.52
CA GLU A 46 -26.98 24.52 3.76
C GLU A 46 -26.29 23.19 4.11
N GLN A 47 -26.79 22.48 5.12
CA GLN A 47 -26.18 21.23 5.60
C GLN A 47 -26.27 20.11 4.56
N TYR A 48 -27.40 20.03 3.84
CA TYR A 48 -27.59 19.05 2.77
C TYR A 48 -26.61 19.27 1.60
N GLY A 49 -26.43 20.52 1.17
CA GLY A 49 -25.43 20.87 0.15
C GLY A 49 -24.01 20.53 0.60
N ALA A 50 -23.66 20.89 1.84
CA ALA A 50 -22.36 20.57 2.44
C ALA A 50 -22.13 19.05 2.59
N PHE A 51 -23.17 18.29 2.94
CA PHE A 51 -23.12 16.82 2.99
C PHE A 51 -22.84 16.22 1.61
N LEU A 52 -23.59 16.60 0.58
CA LEU A 52 -23.37 16.10 -0.78
C LEU A 52 -21.99 16.46 -1.33
N GLN A 53 -21.52 17.68 -1.06
CA GLN A 53 -20.16 18.08 -1.42
C GLN A 53 -19.11 17.18 -0.74
N SER A 54 -19.25 16.97 0.57
CA SER A 54 -18.33 16.10 1.32
C SER A 54 -18.34 14.67 0.79
N LEU A 55 -19.53 14.14 0.50
CA LEU A 55 -19.71 12.79 -0.03
C LEU A 55 -19.04 12.62 -1.40
N SER A 56 -19.20 13.59 -2.30
CA SER A 56 -18.59 13.57 -3.62
C SER A 56 -17.07 13.62 -3.56
N LEU A 57 -16.50 14.34 -2.61
CA LEU A 57 -15.03 14.43 -2.42
C LEU A 57 -14.44 13.19 -1.75
N ALA A 58 -15.24 12.46 -0.98
CA ALA A 58 -14.74 11.30 -0.23
C ALA A 58 -14.51 10.06 -1.10
N ASN A 59 -15.35 9.83 -2.13
CA ASN A 59 -15.32 8.60 -2.92
C ASN A 59 -15.68 8.78 -4.41
N ASP A 60 -15.55 10.00 -4.95
CA ASP A 60 -15.90 10.33 -6.33
C ASP A 60 -17.33 9.89 -6.73
N SER A 61 -18.21 9.75 -5.76
CA SER A 61 -19.59 9.33 -5.97
C SER A 61 -20.54 10.01 -4.99
N LEU A 62 -21.86 9.87 -5.21
CA LEU A 62 -22.88 10.27 -4.26
C LEU A 62 -23.55 9.02 -3.63
N ASP A 63 -22.79 7.97 -3.33
CA ASP A 63 -23.28 6.77 -2.65
C ASP A 63 -22.90 6.81 -1.17
N PHE A 64 -23.86 7.19 -0.32
CA PHE A 64 -23.64 7.31 1.12
C PHE A 64 -23.46 5.96 1.80
N SER A 65 -24.17 4.93 1.36
CA SER A 65 -24.02 3.59 1.94
C SER A 65 -22.67 2.96 1.62
N ALA A 66 -22.15 3.17 0.41
CA ALA A 66 -20.80 2.74 0.05
C ALA A 66 -19.72 3.48 0.85
N HIS A 67 -19.94 4.77 1.12
CA HIS A 67 -19.05 5.54 2.00
C HIS A 67 -19.03 4.98 3.43
N LEU A 68 -20.20 4.70 4.02
CA LEU A 68 -20.30 4.10 5.35
C LEU A 68 -19.64 2.71 5.40
N GLU A 69 -19.85 1.88 4.37
CA GLU A 69 -19.16 0.58 4.26
C GLU A 69 -17.63 0.74 4.27
N GLN A 70 -17.12 1.70 3.51
CA GLN A 70 -15.69 1.98 3.46
C GLN A 70 -15.14 2.42 4.82
N LEU A 71 -15.88 3.26 5.55
CA LEU A 71 -15.51 3.67 6.90
C LEU A 71 -15.43 2.48 7.86
N LEU A 72 -16.42 1.57 7.80
CA LEU A 72 -16.41 0.34 8.60
C LEU A 72 -15.19 -0.53 8.28
N ARG A 73 -14.91 -0.77 7.00
CA ARG A 73 -13.79 -1.60 6.56
C ARG A 73 -12.43 -1.06 7.00
N TYR A 74 -12.31 0.25 7.15
CA TYR A 74 -11.05 0.92 7.50
C TYR A 74 -11.01 1.41 8.96
N ASP A 75 -12.00 1.05 9.78
CA ASP A 75 -12.01 1.46 11.18
C ASP A 75 -10.93 0.71 11.99
N ASP A 76 -10.33 1.43 12.93
CA ASP A 76 -9.35 0.92 13.88
C ASP A 76 -9.94 0.95 15.30
N ASN A 77 -10.70 -0.07 15.65
CA ASN A 77 -11.35 -0.20 16.94
C ASN A 77 -11.05 -1.55 17.62
N ALA A 78 -11.58 -1.74 18.82
CA ALA A 78 -11.34 -2.95 19.60
C ALA A 78 -11.88 -4.21 18.91
N PHE A 79 -13.01 -4.13 18.19
CA PHE A 79 -13.60 -5.25 17.47
C PHE A 79 -12.78 -5.58 16.22
N SER A 80 -12.44 -4.59 15.38
CA SER A 80 -11.65 -4.81 14.16
C SER A 80 -10.29 -5.43 14.44
N ARG A 81 -9.61 -4.97 15.51
CA ARG A 81 -8.34 -5.55 16.00
C ARG A 81 -8.50 -6.98 16.50
N ALA A 82 -9.57 -7.27 17.24
CA ALA A 82 -9.82 -8.61 17.77
C ALA A 82 -10.23 -9.58 16.64
N ALA A 83 -11.09 -9.14 15.72
CA ALA A 83 -11.49 -9.92 14.55
C ALA A 83 -10.29 -10.27 13.66
N ALA A 84 -9.44 -9.29 13.36
CA ALA A 84 -8.23 -9.49 12.58
C ALA A 84 -7.27 -10.52 13.24
N SER A 85 -7.19 -10.55 14.56
CA SER A 85 -6.34 -11.49 15.32
C SER A 85 -6.94 -12.90 15.50
N GLY A 86 -7.98 -13.25 14.78
CA GLY A 86 -8.59 -14.59 14.83
C GLY A 86 -9.44 -14.85 16.08
N ASN A 87 -10.02 -13.80 16.69
CA ASN A 87 -11.02 -13.92 17.75
C ASN A 87 -10.52 -14.55 19.07
N THR A 88 -9.25 -14.43 19.38
CA THR A 88 -8.60 -15.11 20.51
C THR A 88 -8.79 -14.41 21.88
N ARG A 89 -9.40 -13.23 21.93
CA ARG A 89 -9.58 -12.45 23.14
C ARG A 89 -10.82 -12.87 23.92
N GLU A 90 -10.74 -12.98 25.24
CA GLU A 90 -11.88 -13.25 26.13
C GLU A 90 -13.03 -12.23 25.99
N SER A 91 -12.70 -10.96 25.72
CA SER A 91 -13.67 -9.87 25.50
C SER A 91 -14.38 -9.94 24.15
N TYR A 92 -13.97 -10.83 23.24
CA TYR A 92 -14.47 -10.86 21.87
C TYR A 92 -16.00 -11.04 21.73
N PRO A 93 -16.67 -11.93 22.51
CA PRO A 93 -18.13 -12.05 22.42
C PRO A 93 -18.88 -10.76 22.74
N ALA A 94 -18.40 -9.98 23.73
CA ALA A 94 -18.99 -8.70 24.09
C ALA A 94 -18.77 -7.66 22.98
N LEU A 95 -17.55 -7.57 22.43
CA LEU A 95 -17.23 -6.71 21.29
C LEU A 95 -18.07 -7.05 20.06
N LYS A 96 -18.23 -8.35 19.78
CA LYS A 96 -19.07 -8.83 18.69
C LYS A 96 -20.53 -8.42 18.84
N LYS A 97 -21.09 -8.50 20.05
CA LYS A 97 -22.45 -8.07 20.34
C LYS A 97 -22.60 -6.56 20.16
N ALA A 98 -21.63 -5.77 20.63
CA ALA A 98 -21.63 -4.33 20.49
C ALA A 98 -21.50 -3.91 18.99
N ALA A 99 -20.61 -4.55 18.25
CA ALA A 99 -20.46 -4.32 16.82
C ALA A 99 -21.73 -4.70 16.02
N SER A 100 -22.41 -5.80 16.40
CA SER A 100 -23.70 -6.17 15.78
C SER A 100 -24.77 -5.09 16.00
N PHE A 101 -24.85 -4.54 17.21
CA PHE A 101 -25.75 -3.43 17.52
C PHE A 101 -25.43 -2.18 16.68
N ASP A 102 -24.16 -1.81 16.59
CA ASP A 102 -23.73 -0.66 15.78
C ASP A 102 -24.04 -0.88 14.29
N LEU A 103 -23.87 -2.11 13.76
CA LEU A 103 -24.18 -2.42 12.36
C LEU A 103 -25.67 -2.30 12.05
N GLU A 104 -26.56 -2.67 12.99
CA GLU A 104 -28.00 -2.45 12.85
C GLU A 104 -28.32 -0.95 12.78
N ALA A 105 -27.71 -0.17 13.64
CA ALA A 105 -27.86 1.28 13.65
C ALA A 105 -27.33 1.92 12.35
N ILE A 106 -26.13 1.54 11.90
CA ILE A 106 -25.53 2.07 10.67
C ILE A 106 -26.32 1.64 9.43
N ALA A 107 -26.84 0.41 9.40
CA ALA A 107 -27.73 -0.04 8.33
C ALA A 107 -29.00 0.80 8.22
N SER A 108 -29.59 1.18 9.36
CA SER A 108 -30.73 2.09 9.39
C SER A 108 -30.35 3.47 8.84
N VAL A 109 -29.18 4.00 9.22
CA VAL A 109 -28.63 5.27 8.69
C VAL A 109 -28.40 5.18 7.18
N ALA A 110 -27.76 4.09 6.71
CA ALA A 110 -27.49 3.85 5.30
C ALA A 110 -28.76 3.71 4.44
N SER A 111 -29.87 3.31 5.03
CA SER A 111 -31.15 3.14 4.33
C SER A 111 -31.94 4.43 4.14
N VAL A 112 -31.55 5.53 4.80
CA VAL A 112 -32.23 6.81 4.66
C VAL A 112 -32.01 7.37 3.25
N SER A 113 -33.11 7.62 2.55
CA SER A 113 -33.08 8.25 1.23
C SER A 113 -33.19 9.78 1.33
N ALA A 114 -32.71 10.45 0.29
CA ALA A 114 -32.89 11.91 0.16
C ALA A 114 -34.36 12.31 0.21
N SER A 115 -35.22 11.51 -0.43
CA SER A 115 -36.68 11.75 -0.41
C SER A 115 -37.26 11.69 1.00
N GLN A 116 -36.81 10.76 1.86
CA GLN A 116 -37.25 10.69 3.25
C GLN A 116 -36.84 11.94 4.05
N LEU A 117 -35.60 12.43 3.86
CA LEU A 117 -35.10 13.65 4.50
C LEU A 117 -35.93 14.89 4.08
N LYS A 118 -36.15 15.05 2.76
CA LYS A 118 -36.93 16.14 2.19
C LYS A 118 -38.39 16.12 2.71
N ASN A 119 -39.02 14.95 2.74
CA ASN A 119 -40.36 14.79 3.23
C ASN A 119 -40.48 15.12 4.74
N ALA A 120 -39.53 14.64 5.55
CA ALA A 120 -39.53 14.97 6.98
C ALA A 120 -39.39 16.48 7.24
N LEU A 121 -38.53 17.17 6.47
CA LEU A 121 -38.44 18.63 6.54
C LEU A 121 -39.74 19.30 6.14
N LEU A 122 -40.40 18.88 5.04
CA LEU A 122 -41.66 19.49 4.57
C LEU A 122 -42.80 19.27 5.55
N GLU A 123 -42.82 18.11 6.24
CA GLU A 123 -43.81 17.87 7.33
C GLU A 123 -43.57 18.81 8.50
N THR A 124 -42.34 19.08 8.89
CA THR A 124 -41.99 19.91 10.05
C THR A 124 -42.08 21.42 9.78
N SER A 125 -41.73 21.85 8.56
CA SER A 125 -41.77 23.25 8.13
C SER A 125 -43.13 23.72 7.64
N GLY A 126 -44.17 22.87 7.65
CA GLY A 126 -45.49 23.21 7.11
C GLY A 126 -45.52 23.36 5.60
N GLY A 127 -44.53 22.80 4.87
CA GLY A 127 -44.45 22.84 3.42
C GLY A 127 -43.80 24.09 2.83
N GLU A 128 -43.13 24.89 3.65
CA GLU A 128 -42.37 26.05 3.18
C GLU A 128 -41.26 25.63 2.18
N HIS A 129 -41.08 26.44 1.15
CA HIS A 129 -40.07 26.23 0.11
C HIS A 129 -40.13 24.87 -0.61
N LYS A 130 -41.29 24.21 -0.67
CA LYS A 130 -41.51 22.88 -1.24
C LYS A 130 -40.88 22.69 -2.64
N GLU A 131 -41.06 23.68 -3.52
CA GLU A 131 -40.55 23.60 -4.88
C GLU A 131 -39.01 23.51 -4.91
N LEU A 132 -38.31 24.31 -4.12
CA LEU A 132 -36.86 24.30 -4.00
C LEU A 132 -36.38 22.98 -3.39
N ILE A 133 -36.97 22.57 -2.27
CA ILE A 133 -36.59 21.38 -1.51
C ILE A 133 -36.73 20.10 -2.36
N SER A 134 -37.83 19.98 -3.10
CA SER A 134 -38.07 18.81 -3.96
C SER A 134 -37.08 18.69 -5.11
N ARG A 135 -36.49 19.79 -5.57
CA ARG A 135 -35.51 19.85 -6.65
C ARG A 135 -34.06 19.62 -6.19
N LEU A 136 -33.78 19.53 -4.88
CA LEU A 136 -32.42 19.21 -4.40
C LEU A 136 -31.96 17.86 -4.98
N PRO A 137 -30.67 17.71 -5.29
CA PRO A 137 -30.10 16.45 -5.82
C PRO A 137 -30.38 15.25 -4.90
N GLU A 138 -30.41 14.06 -5.47
CA GLU A 138 -30.50 12.80 -4.75
C GLU A 138 -29.11 12.23 -4.50
N TYR A 139 -28.98 11.33 -3.53
CA TYR A 139 -27.82 10.48 -3.33
C TYR A 139 -28.21 9.00 -3.35
N ALA A 140 -27.25 8.12 -3.62
CA ALA A 140 -27.48 6.69 -3.75
C ALA A 140 -27.25 5.94 -2.43
N SER A 141 -27.84 4.74 -2.34
CA SER A 141 -27.62 3.76 -1.29
C SER A 141 -27.53 2.38 -1.91
N LEU A 142 -26.36 2.05 -2.49
CA LEU A 142 -26.14 0.86 -3.33
C LEU A 142 -25.36 -0.27 -2.62
N SER A 143 -24.72 -0.01 -1.45
CA SER A 143 -23.95 -1.01 -0.73
C SER A 143 -24.77 -2.27 -0.43
N THR A 144 -24.18 -3.42 -0.70
CA THR A 144 -24.77 -4.73 -0.41
C THR A 144 -24.57 -5.13 1.05
N LEU A 145 -23.53 -4.64 1.71
CA LEU A 145 -23.22 -4.96 3.10
C LEU A 145 -24.41 -4.75 4.03
N PHE A 146 -25.13 -3.63 3.88
CA PHE A 146 -26.26 -3.29 4.74
C PHE A 146 -27.57 -4.01 4.36
N ARG A 147 -27.61 -4.67 3.19
CA ARG A 147 -28.81 -5.37 2.70
C ARG A 147 -28.90 -6.82 3.15
N ILE A 148 -27.79 -7.43 3.54
CA ILE A 148 -27.73 -8.85 3.93
C ILE A 148 -28.09 -9.11 5.40
N GLY A 149 -28.32 -8.05 6.17
CA GLY A 149 -28.65 -8.08 7.59
C GLY A 149 -27.42 -8.11 8.50
N ALA A 150 -27.52 -7.51 9.68
CA ALA A 150 -26.40 -7.23 10.58
C ALA A 150 -25.53 -8.45 10.91
N LYS A 151 -26.12 -9.63 11.08
CA LYS A 151 -25.37 -10.87 11.39
C LYS A 151 -24.47 -11.29 10.22
N ALA A 152 -24.96 -11.21 8.99
CA ALA A 152 -24.20 -11.54 7.79
C ALA A 152 -23.14 -10.47 7.50
N SER A 153 -23.49 -9.18 7.66
CA SER A 153 -22.58 -8.05 7.55
C SER A 153 -21.42 -8.15 8.55
N LEU A 154 -21.70 -8.55 9.78
CA LEU A 154 -20.70 -8.76 10.82
C LEU A 154 -19.71 -9.85 10.43
N LYS A 155 -20.20 -10.98 9.90
CA LYS A 155 -19.35 -12.08 9.43
C LYS A 155 -18.46 -11.64 8.25
N GLU A 156 -19.01 -10.90 7.29
CA GLU A 156 -18.26 -10.36 6.16
C GLU A 156 -17.15 -9.41 6.63
N LEU A 157 -17.43 -8.55 7.62
CA LEU A 157 -16.41 -7.68 8.20
C LEU A 157 -15.35 -8.44 8.99
N GLU A 158 -15.72 -9.51 9.72
CA GLU A 158 -14.75 -10.39 10.39
C GLU A 158 -13.77 -11.01 9.38
N GLU A 159 -14.29 -11.57 8.29
CA GLU A 159 -13.49 -12.16 7.20
C GLU A 159 -12.61 -11.09 6.54
N TYR A 160 -13.16 -9.90 6.30
CA TYR A 160 -12.42 -8.78 5.75
C TYR A 160 -11.23 -8.37 6.63
N TYR A 161 -11.44 -8.22 7.96
CA TYR A 161 -10.37 -7.84 8.87
C TYR A 161 -9.30 -8.93 9.03
N GLN A 162 -9.67 -10.20 8.95
CA GLN A 162 -8.71 -11.31 8.96
C GLN A 162 -7.78 -11.28 7.74
N GLN A 163 -8.32 -10.93 6.57
CA GLN A 163 -7.57 -10.89 5.32
C GLN A 163 -6.79 -9.59 5.13
N ASN A 164 -7.35 -8.46 5.52
CA ASN A 164 -6.82 -7.14 5.18
C ASN A 164 -6.23 -6.38 6.36
N GLY A 165 -6.40 -6.87 7.59
CA GLY A 165 -6.08 -6.11 8.79
C GLY A 165 -7.14 -5.05 9.10
N TYR A 166 -6.77 -4.03 9.83
CA TYR A 166 -7.64 -2.95 10.30
C TYR A 166 -6.97 -1.59 10.12
N GLY A 167 -7.76 -0.51 10.19
CA GLY A 167 -7.25 0.86 10.12
C GLY A 167 -6.47 1.15 8.85
N VAL A 168 -5.33 1.78 9.00
CA VAL A 168 -4.43 2.13 7.88
C VAL A 168 -3.92 0.90 7.13
N PHE A 169 -3.79 -0.26 7.79
CA PHE A 169 -3.31 -1.49 7.17
C PHE A 169 -4.33 -2.12 6.21
N ALA A 170 -5.62 -1.97 6.51
CA ALA A 170 -6.70 -2.37 5.61
C ALA A 170 -6.78 -1.44 4.38
N ARG A 171 -6.53 -0.15 4.59
CA ARG A 171 -6.63 0.87 3.55
C ARG A 171 -5.46 0.83 2.57
N PHE A 172 -4.22 0.69 3.07
CA PHE A 172 -3.00 0.82 2.26
C PHE A 172 -2.26 -0.52 2.13
N GLY A 173 -1.69 -0.78 0.94
CA GLY A 173 -0.81 -1.92 0.67
C GLY A 173 0.67 -1.59 0.84
N ALA A 174 1.00 -0.31 0.75
CA ALA A 174 2.37 0.20 0.86
C ALA A 174 2.44 1.37 1.83
N PHE A 175 3.53 1.45 2.54
CA PHE A 175 3.81 2.45 3.57
C PHE A 175 5.22 2.99 3.40
N ARG A 176 5.43 4.19 3.92
CA ARG A 176 6.74 4.76 4.20
C ARG A 176 6.86 5.02 5.70
N TRP A 177 8.04 4.76 6.23
CA TRP A 177 8.37 5.16 7.60
C TRP A 177 8.99 6.55 7.63
N ASP A 178 8.36 7.45 8.37
CA ASP A 178 8.85 8.79 8.66
C ASP A 178 8.40 9.16 10.07
N HIS A 179 9.16 8.70 11.08
CA HIS A 179 8.79 8.73 12.51
C HIS A 179 7.46 8.03 12.86
N SER A 180 6.64 7.73 11.87
CA SER A 180 5.39 6.98 11.94
C SER A 180 5.14 6.27 10.62
N LEU A 181 4.18 5.32 10.61
CA LEU A 181 3.74 4.66 9.37
C LEU A 181 2.81 5.58 8.58
N ILE A 182 3.24 5.98 7.39
CA ILE A 182 2.45 6.79 6.45
C ILE A 182 2.04 5.92 5.28
N GLY A 183 0.72 5.75 5.07
CA GLY A 183 0.18 4.99 3.94
C GLY A 183 0.40 5.69 2.61
N ILE A 184 0.81 4.95 1.59
CA ILE A 184 1.04 5.44 0.23
C ILE A 184 -0.24 5.24 -0.58
N GLN A 185 -0.86 6.33 -1.03
CA GLN A 185 -2.13 6.27 -1.78
C GLN A 185 -1.96 5.67 -3.18
N ASN A 186 -0.91 6.05 -3.88
CA ASN A 186 -0.63 5.60 -5.25
C ASN A 186 0.75 4.92 -5.29
N PRO A 187 0.88 3.68 -4.82
CA PRO A 187 2.12 2.93 -4.96
C PRO A 187 2.42 2.62 -6.43
N ASP A 188 3.70 2.36 -6.75
CA ASP A 188 4.10 1.94 -8.09
C ASP A 188 3.29 0.69 -8.52
N PRO A 189 2.50 0.75 -9.61
CA PRO A 189 1.60 -0.32 -10.00
C PRO A 189 2.30 -1.49 -10.71
N VAL A 190 3.64 -1.55 -10.66
CA VAL A 190 4.43 -2.57 -11.35
C VAL A 190 3.98 -3.99 -10.96
N ARG A 191 3.87 -4.88 -11.95
CA ARG A 191 3.56 -6.31 -11.82
C ARG A 191 4.73 -7.14 -12.30
N LEU A 192 4.84 -8.40 -11.83
CA LEU A 192 5.87 -9.32 -12.33
C LEU A 192 5.79 -9.52 -13.85
N SER A 193 4.60 -9.53 -14.42
CA SER A 193 4.36 -9.63 -15.87
C SER A 193 4.93 -8.45 -16.68
N ASN A 194 5.09 -7.29 -16.04
CA ASN A 194 5.69 -6.11 -16.69
C ASN A 194 7.22 -6.17 -16.78
N LEU A 195 7.85 -7.06 -16.00
CA LEU A 195 9.30 -7.21 -15.94
C LEU A 195 9.74 -8.24 -16.98
N LYS A 196 10.73 -7.88 -17.78
CA LYS A 196 11.29 -8.75 -18.83
C LYS A 196 12.66 -9.28 -18.40
N SER A 197 12.95 -10.55 -18.69
CA SER A 197 14.18 -11.25 -18.28
C SER A 197 14.30 -11.45 -16.76
N TYR A 198 15.32 -12.16 -16.32
CA TYR A 198 15.58 -12.51 -14.91
C TYR A 198 14.51 -13.42 -14.30
N GLU A 199 13.92 -14.33 -15.08
CA GLU A 199 12.89 -15.26 -14.62
C GLU A 199 13.38 -16.13 -13.47
N TYR A 200 14.64 -16.58 -13.53
CA TYR A 200 15.26 -17.41 -12.49
C TYR A 200 15.43 -16.60 -11.19
N GLU A 201 16.08 -15.44 -11.26
CA GLU A 201 16.35 -14.57 -10.12
C GLU A 201 15.03 -14.11 -9.46
N ARG A 202 14.06 -13.70 -10.28
CA ARG A 202 12.73 -13.33 -9.79
C ARG A 202 11.98 -14.50 -9.19
N GLY A 203 12.16 -15.70 -9.75
CA GLY A 203 11.59 -16.94 -9.22
C GLY A 203 12.08 -17.24 -7.80
N LEU A 204 13.38 -17.03 -7.53
CA LEU A 204 13.95 -17.20 -6.19
C LEU A 204 13.34 -16.21 -5.18
N VAL A 205 13.19 -14.93 -5.58
CA VAL A 205 12.60 -13.91 -4.71
C VAL A 205 11.10 -14.20 -4.49
N ALA A 206 10.40 -14.64 -5.53
CA ALA A 206 8.97 -14.98 -5.45
C ALA A 206 8.74 -16.18 -4.53
N ALA A 207 9.51 -17.26 -4.67
CA ALA A 207 9.39 -18.45 -3.81
C ALA A 207 9.61 -18.12 -2.33
N ASN A 208 10.66 -17.34 -2.01
CA ASN A 208 10.89 -16.91 -0.63
C ASN A 208 9.77 -16.01 -0.09
N THR A 209 9.18 -15.19 -0.95
CA THR A 209 8.05 -14.32 -0.57
C THR A 209 6.78 -15.12 -0.35
N GLU A 210 6.53 -16.12 -1.19
CA GLU A 210 5.39 -17.04 -1.08
C GLU A 210 5.46 -17.84 0.22
N ASP A 211 6.61 -18.48 0.51
CA ASP A 211 6.86 -19.18 1.77
C ASP A 211 6.62 -18.28 2.99
N PHE A 212 7.03 -17.01 2.90
CA PHE A 212 6.80 -16.05 3.97
C PHE A 212 5.32 -15.70 4.14
N VAL A 213 4.61 -15.46 3.06
CA VAL A 213 3.17 -15.10 3.08
C VAL A 213 2.34 -16.27 3.61
N GLU A 214 2.65 -17.49 3.18
CA GLU A 214 1.95 -18.71 3.60
C GLU A 214 2.31 -19.19 5.03
N GLY A 215 3.36 -18.59 5.62
CA GLY A 215 3.80 -18.95 6.97
C GLY A 215 4.68 -20.20 7.03
N HIS A 216 5.22 -20.64 5.91
CA HIS A 216 6.12 -21.79 5.78
C HIS A 216 7.58 -21.43 6.04
N GLY A 217 7.89 -20.15 6.31
CA GLY A 217 9.24 -19.68 6.56
C GLY A 217 9.54 -18.39 5.84
N GLY A 218 10.44 -18.44 4.86
CA GLY A 218 10.98 -17.29 4.15
C GLY A 218 11.98 -16.49 5.00
N GLY A 219 13.03 -15.99 4.37
CA GLY A 219 14.13 -15.27 5.01
C GLY A 219 14.22 -13.80 4.63
N ASN A 220 15.16 -13.09 5.27
CA ASN A 220 15.60 -11.79 4.81
C ASN A 220 16.35 -11.92 3.50
N MET A 221 16.16 -10.99 2.56
CA MET A 221 16.76 -11.07 1.25
C MET A 221 17.61 -9.84 0.91
N LEU A 222 18.74 -10.09 0.27
CA LEU A 222 19.53 -9.05 -0.37
C LEU A 222 19.57 -9.29 -1.89
N LEU A 223 19.03 -8.36 -2.66
CA LEU A 223 19.12 -8.32 -4.10
C LEU A 223 20.25 -7.36 -4.47
N TYR A 224 21.32 -7.87 -5.05
CA TYR A 224 22.46 -7.03 -5.44
C TYR A 224 22.80 -7.18 -6.93
N GLY A 225 23.58 -6.25 -7.48
CA GLY A 225 24.02 -6.30 -8.87
C GLY A 225 23.86 -4.97 -9.59
N ASP A 226 23.93 -4.99 -10.93
CA ASP A 226 24.05 -3.79 -11.72
C ASP A 226 22.80 -2.88 -11.66
N ARG A 227 22.99 -1.58 -11.91
CA ARG A 227 21.91 -0.61 -11.91
C ARG A 227 20.93 -0.88 -13.05
N GLY A 228 19.64 -0.65 -12.77
CA GLY A 228 18.58 -0.73 -13.79
C GLY A 228 18.18 -2.16 -14.18
N THR A 229 18.63 -3.20 -13.46
CA THR A 229 18.31 -4.62 -13.70
C THR A 229 16.93 -5.06 -13.15
N GLY A 230 16.25 -4.20 -12.39
CA GLY A 230 14.88 -4.48 -11.91
C GLY A 230 14.78 -4.97 -10.47
N LYS A 231 15.87 -4.94 -9.67
CA LYS A 231 15.87 -5.37 -8.24
C LYS A 231 14.71 -4.80 -7.43
N SER A 232 14.66 -3.48 -7.33
CA SER A 232 13.61 -2.77 -6.57
C SER A 232 12.21 -2.99 -7.17
N SER A 233 12.12 -3.03 -8.50
CA SER A 233 10.86 -3.30 -9.21
C SER A 233 10.35 -4.72 -8.93
N THR A 234 11.22 -5.72 -8.75
CA THR A 234 10.84 -7.09 -8.38
C THR A 234 10.18 -7.11 -7.00
N ILE A 235 10.78 -6.45 -6.01
CA ILE A 235 10.21 -6.40 -4.65
C ILE A 235 8.86 -5.67 -4.64
N LYS A 236 8.76 -4.53 -5.35
CA LYS A 236 7.51 -3.77 -5.47
C LYS A 236 6.42 -4.59 -6.19
N ALA A 237 6.79 -5.30 -7.25
CA ALA A 237 5.86 -6.16 -7.98
C ALA A 237 5.31 -7.30 -7.11
N LEU A 238 6.16 -7.97 -6.33
CA LEU A 238 5.74 -9.00 -5.38
C LEU A 238 4.82 -8.45 -4.30
N ALA A 239 5.10 -7.26 -3.76
CA ALA A 239 4.22 -6.60 -2.81
C ALA A 239 2.81 -6.35 -3.38
N ASN A 240 2.72 -6.00 -4.67
CA ASN A 240 1.46 -5.82 -5.38
C ASN A 240 0.74 -7.16 -5.67
N GLU A 241 1.48 -8.22 -6.04
CA GLU A 241 0.91 -9.55 -6.31
C GLU A 241 0.31 -10.18 -5.05
N TYR A 242 1.05 -10.15 -3.94
CA TYR A 242 0.64 -10.80 -2.69
C TYR A 242 -0.16 -9.89 -1.73
N ARG A 243 -0.56 -8.69 -2.18
CA ARG A 243 -1.38 -7.78 -1.36
C ARG A 243 -2.68 -8.44 -0.87
N ALA A 244 -3.37 -9.16 -1.76
CA ALA A 244 -4.61 -9.88 -1.44
C ALA A 244 -4.39 -11.02 -0.45
N ASN A 245 -3.17 -11.56 -0.38
CA ASN A 245 -2.75 -12.59 0.56
C ASN A 245 -2.22 -12.01 1.90
N GLY A 246 -2.47 -10.73 2.17
CA GLY A 246 -2.10 -10.10 3.42
C GLY A 246 -0.69 -9.51 3.46
N LEU A 247 0.04 -9.48 2.35
CA LEU A 247 1.37 -8.84 2.32
C LEU A 247 1.25 -7.31 2.26
N ARG A 248 2.12 -6.65 3.03
CA ARG A 248 2.30 -5.19 3.02
C ARG A 248 3.79 -4.87 2.89
N ILE A 249 4.11 -3.74 2.26
CA ILE A 249 5.49 -3.25 2.15
C ILE A 249 5.65 -1.94 2.91
N VAL A 250 6.73 -1.83 3.67
CA VAL A 250 7.11 -0.61 4.39
C VAL A 250 8.47 -0.16 3.86
N GLU A 251 8.50 0.91 3.11
CA GLU A 251 9.74 1.54 2.66
C GLU A 251 10.39 2.27 3.83
N VAL A 252 11.64 1.93 4.10
CA VAL A 252 12.44 2.51 5.19
C VAL A 252 13.71 3.09 4.57
N THR A 253 13.96 4.38 4.80
CA THR A 253 15.21 4.99 4.35
C THR A 253 16.37 4.55 5.24
N LYS A 254 17.59 4.68 4.74
CA LYS A 254 18.80 4.32 5.45
C LYS A 254 18.90 5.00 6.83
N GLU A 255 18.55 6.28 6.89
CA GLU A 255 18.58 7.08 8.10
C GLU A 255 17.62 6.57 9.19
N CYS A 256 16.55 5.88 8.76
CA CYS A 256 15.53 5.33 9.65
C CYS A 256 15.81 3.88 10.08
N ILE A 257 16.91 3.25 9.66
CA ILE A 257 17.29 1.88 10.10
C ILE A 257 17.37 1.77 11.64
N PRO A 258 17.91 2.74 12.39
CA PRO A 258 17.89 2.69 13.85
C PRO A 258 16.47 2.59 14.47
N SER A 259 15.43 2.94 13.73
CA SER A 259 14.04 2.84 14.17
C SER A 259 13.42 1.45 13.97
N PHE A 260 14.12 0.48 13.39
CA PHE A 260 13.59 -0.86 13.13
C PHE A 260 12.96 -1.54 14.35
N PRO A 261 13.53 -1.49 15.57
CA PRO A 261 12.87 -2.08 16.75
C PRO A 261 11.48 -1.47 16.99
N ALA A 262 11.34 -0.15 16.84
CA ALA A 262 10.05 0.53 17.02
C ALA A 262 9.05 0.18 15.90
N ILE A 263 9.50 0.12 14.64
CA ILE A 263 8.70 -0.31 13.50
C ILE A 263 8.18 -1.73 13.73
N MET A 264 9.08 -2.66 14.04
CA MET A 264 8.74 -4.07 14.24
C MET A 264 7.78 -4.28 15.43
N GLU A 265 7.94 -3.53 16.52
CA GLU A 265 7.03 -3.63 17.67
C GLU A 265 5.62 -3.14 17.31
N GLN A 266 5.51 -2.11 16.48
CA GLN A 266 4.22 -1.62 15.98
C GLN A 266 3.56 -2.66 15.04
N LEU A 267 4.34 -3.29 14.15
CA LEU A 267 3.84 -4.27 13.18
C LEU A 267 3.54 -5.64 13.80
N ARG A 268 4.23 -6.02 14.88
CA ARG A 268 4.07 -7.31 15.58
C ARG A 268 2.62 -7.63 15.94
N LYS A 269 1.83 -6.60 16.26
CA LYS A 269 0.43 -6.74 16.72
C LYS A 269 -0.57 -6.89 15.57
N VAL A 270 -0.12 -6.69 14.33
CA VAL A 270 -0.97 -6.71 13.14
C VAL A 270 -0.86 -8.09 12.48
N PRO A 271 -1.98 -8.80 12.26
CA PRO A 271 -1.96 -10.16 11.72
C PRO A 271 -1.78 -10.19 10.19
N LEU A 272 -0.85 -9.39 9.70
CA LEU A 272 -0.45 -9.31 8.29
C LEU A 272 1.04 -9.58 8.18
N ARG A 273 1.52 -9.83 6.96
CA ARG A 273 2.94 -10.00 6.65
C ARG A 273 3.54 -8.71 6.15
N PHE A 274 4.75 -8.37 6.60
CA PHE A 274 5.41 -7.11 6.26
C PHE A 274 6.79 -7.32 5.69
N ILE A 275 7.06 -6.72 4.54
CA ILE A 275 8.41 -6.55 4.00
C ILE A 275 8.89 -5.15 4.39
N LEU A 276 9.94 -5.07 5.21
CA LEU A 276 10.68 -3.83 5.45
C LEU A 276 11.66 -3.67 4.30
N PHE A 277 11.40 -2.73 3.43
CA PHE A 277 12.13 -2.54 2.18
C PHE A 277 13.16 -1.43 2.30
N LEU A 278 14.43 -1.80 2.05
CA LEU A 278 15.58 -0.91 2.02
C LEU A 278 16.10 -0.81 0.58
N ASP A 279 15.86 0.31 -0.08
CA ASP A 279 16.29 0.49 -1.47
C ASP A 279 17.68 1.15 -1.56
N ASP A 280 18.49 0.67 -2.50
CA ASP A 280 19.84 1.15 -2.85
C ASP A 280 20.81 1.29 -1.66
N LEU A 281 20.88 0.24 -0.82
CA LEU A 281 21.77 0.22 0.34
C LEU A 281 23.25 0.37 -0.03
N SER A 282 23.88 1.33 0.59
CA SER A 282 25.33 1.50 0.60
C SER A 282 25.76 2.20 1.90
N PHE A 283 26.78 1.69 2.57
CA PHE A 283 27.29 2.22 3.82
C PHE A 283 28.69 2.82 3.64
N SER A 284 29.02 3.82 4.44
CA SER A 284 30.40 4.25 4.73
C SER A 284 30.93 3.50 5.94
N THR A 285 32.22 3.59 6.19
CA THR A 285 32.94 2.82 7.23
C THR A 285 32.36 3.04 8.64
N ASP A 286 31.96 4.28 8.95
CA ASP A 286 31.51 4.70 10.30
C ASP A 286 30.01 4.96 10.37
N ASP A 287 29.22 4.17 9.65
CA ASP A 287 27.79 4.41 9.51
C ASP A 287 26.99 3.76 10.65
N ALA A 288 26.36 4.56 11.49
CA ALA A 288 25.51 4.06 12.58
C ALA A 288 24.36 3.17 12.06
N ALA A 289 23.86 3.41 10.86
CA ALA A 289 22.85 2.58 10.22
C ALA A 289 23.36 1.18 9.89
N PHE A 290 24.68 1.03 9.59
CA PHE A 290 25.32 -0.28 9.39
C PHE A 290 25.25 -1.13 10.66
N SER A 291 25.71 -0.59 11.80
CA SER A 291 25.69 -1.28 13.09
C SER A 291 24.27 -1.63 13.54
N ALA A 292 23.31 -0.70 13.31
CA ALA A 292 21.90 -0.94 13.62
C ALA A 292 21.32 -2.08 12.76
N LEU A 293 21.57 -2.10 11.44
CA LEU A 293 21.09 -3.16 10.57
C LEU A 293 21.72 -4.52 10.92
N LYS A 294 23.03 -4.54 11.23
CA LYS A 294 23.73 -5.73 11.69
C LYS A 294 23.05 -6.32 12.92
N SER A 295 22.81 -5.50 13.95
CA SER A 295 22.14 -5.93 15.19
C SER A 295 20.73 -6.51 14.95
N VAL A 296 19.97 -5.91 14.03
CA VAL A 296 18.61 -6.36 13.70
C VAL A 296 18.63 -7.69 12.92
N LEU A 297 19.57 -7.88 12.01
CA LEU A 297 19.72 -9.13 11.25
C LEU A 297 20.24 -10.28 12.10
N GLU A 298 21.13 -10.01 13.08
CA GLU A 298 21.67 -11.00 14.03
C GLU A 298 20.64 -11.52 15.04
N GLY A 299 19.53 -10.79 15.22
CA GLY A 299 18.54 -11.10 16.25
C GLY A 299 19.07 -10.71 17.63
N GLY A 300 19.01 -9.42 17.97
CA GLY A 300 19.34 -8.93 19.31
C GLY A 300 18.36 -9.46 20.37
N VAL A 301 18.44 -8.92 21.61
CA VAL A 301 17.59 -9.30 22.76
C VAL A 301 16.09 -9.25 22.45
N VAL A 302 15.67 -8.37 21.53
CA VAL A 302 14.29 -8.31 21.02
C VAL A 302 14.14 -9.26 19.83
N ALA A 303 13.43 -10.35 20.03
CA ALA A 303 13.17 -11.31 18.95
C ALA A 303 12.44 -10.62 17.79
N ARG A 304 12.95 -10.86 16.57
CA ARG A 304 12.32 -10.39 15.33
C ARG A 304 10.88 -10.94 15.26
N PRO A 305 9.87 -10.12 14.93
CA PRO A 305 8.52 -10.61 14.71
C PRO A 305 8.48 -11.62 13.56
N GLU A 306 7.73 -12.69 13.73
CA GLU A 306 7.57 -13.71 12.66
C GLU A 306 6.90 -13.15 11.41
N ASN A 307 6.14 -12.09 11.56
CA ASN A 307 5.41 -11.43 10.48
C ASN A 307 6.19 -10.31 9.78
N CYS A 308 7.50 -10.16 10.04
CA CYS A 308 8.35 -9.15 9.38
C CYS A 308 9.57 -9.80 8.72
N ARG A 309 9.88 -9.37 7.49
CA ARG A 309 11.13 -9.71 6.77
C ARG A 309 11.76 -8.44 6.22
N ILE A 310 13.10 -8.45 6.11
CA ILE A 310 13.87 -7.34 5.56
C ILE A 310 14.30 -7.73 4.15
N TYR A 311 13.87 -6.92 3.17
CA TYR A 311 14.33 -7.03 1.79
C TYR A 311 15.13 -5.79 1.44
N ALA A 312 16.36 -6.00 1.01
CA ALA A 312 17.28 -4.92 0.67
C ALA A 312 17.73 -5.02 -0.79
N THR A 313 17.97 -3.88 -1.42
CA THR A 313 18.65 -3.83 -2.71
C THR A 313 19.98 -3.11 -2.57
N SER A 314 20.96 -3.50 -3.40
CA SER A 314 22.24 -2.80 -3.52
C SER A 314 22.77 -2.85 -4.95
N ASN A 315 23.44 -1.78 -5.35
CA ASN A 315 24.18 -1.74 -6.61
C ASN A 315 25.61 -2.27 -6.47
N ARG A 316 25.96 -2.85 -5.34
CA ARG A 316 27.28 -3.38 -5.02
C ARG A 316 27.16 -4.78 -4.41
N ARG A 317 28.13 -5.63 -4.70
CA ARG A 317 28.25 -6.93 -4.04
C ARG A 317 28.56 -6.76 -2.55
N HIS A 318 29.41 -5.78 -2.22
CA HIS A 318 29.73 -5.42 -0.83
C HIS A 318 29.03 -4.13 -0.47
N LEU A 319 28.22 -4.16 0.59
CA LEU A 319 27.37 -3.04 1.02
C LEU A 319 28.15 -1.82 1.50
N VAL A 320 29.43 -2.00 1.87
CA VAL A 320 30.31 -0.93 2.35
C VAL A 320 31.30 -0.48 1.26
N LYS A 321 31.49 0.81 1.13
CA LYS A 321 32.46 1.41 0.19
C LYS A 321 33.88 1.11 0.66
N GLU A 322 34.70 0.53 -0.21
CA GLU A 322 36.14 0.50 -0.04
C GLU A 322 36.73 1.82 -0.56
N THR A 323 37.54 2.50 0.24
CA THR A 323 38.30 3.67 -0.20
C THR A 323 39.62 3.23 -0.84
N PHE A 324 40.17 4.06 -1.74
CA PHE A 324 41.47 3.75 -2.41
C PHE A 324 42.63 3.59 -1.39
N SER A 325 42.58 4.30 -0.25
CA SER A 325 43.51 4.16 0.87
C SER A 325 43.45 2.81 1.57
N GLU A 326 42.30 2.13 1.55
CA GLU A 326 42.13 0.79 2.14
C GLU A 326 42.60 -0.32 1.22
N ARG A 327 42.92 -0.04 -0.05
CA ARG A 327 43.53 -0.98 -1.00
C ARG A 327 45.06 -1.00 -0.93
N SER A 328 45.68 0.11 -0.48
CA SER A 328 47.11 0.17 -0.19
C SER A 328 47.30 -0.30 1.26
N VAL A 329 47.52 -1.59 1.43
CA VAL A 329 47.86 -2.20 2.73
C VAL A 329 49.21 -1.68 3.15
N ASP A 330 49.27 -0.68 4.02
CA ASP A 330 50.43 -0.47 4.88
C ASP A 330 50.43 -1.64 5.89
N VAL A 331 51.55 -2.35 5.93
CA VAL A 331 51.72 -3.64 6.62
C VAL A 331 51.57 -3.56 8.14
N ASP A 332 51.37 -2.38 8.69
CA ASP A 332 51.36 -2.12 10.15
C ASP A 332 49.95 -1.88 10.76
N ASP A 333 48.88 -1.93 9.97
CA ASP A 333 47.52 -1.70 10.55
C ASP A 333 46.78 -3.03 10.76
N VAL A 334 46.96 -3.59 11.97
CA VAL A 334 46.35 -4.85 12.44
C VAL A 334 44.81 -4.77 12.41
N ASN A 335 44.24 -3.54 12.47
CA ASN A 335 42.80 -3.30 12.49
C ASN A 335 42.15 -3.25 11.08
N ALA A 336 42.92 -3.09 10.03
CA ALA A 336 42.39 -3.05 8.65
C ALA A 336 41.80 -4.40 8.20
N GLY A 337 42.32 -5.49 8.71
CA GLY A 337 41.83 -6.86 8.47
C GLY A 337 40.47 -7.12 9.14
N ASP A 338 40.31 -6.70 10.37
CA ASP A 338 39.08 -6.88 11.15
C ASP A 338 37.93 -6.04 10.62
N THR A 339 38.21 -4.80 10.19
CA THR A 339 37.22 -3.92 9.55
C THR A 339 36.73 -4.48 8.21
N LYS A 340 37.61 -5.12 7.43
CA LYS A 340 37.27 -5.76 6.15
C LYS A 340 36.39 -7.01 6.36
N GLN A 341 36.68 -7.77 7.40
CA GLN A 341 35.95 -8.97 7.78
C GLN A 341 34.56 -8.63 8.36
N GLU A 342 34.45 -7.55 9.13
CA GLU A 342 33.15 -7.03 9.59
C GLU A 342 32.26 -6.51 8.44
N LYS A 343 32.85 -5.89 7.43
CA LYS A 343 32.14 -5.40 6.24
C LYS A 343 31.57 -6.53 5.38
N LEU A 344 32.29 -7.65 5.26
CA LEU A 344 31.81 -8.86 4.60
C LEU A 344 30.69 -9.55 5.40
N SER A 345 30.72 -9.42 6.73
CA SER A 345 29.81 -10.11 7.63
C SER A 345 28.34 -9.67 7.50
N LEU A 346 28.02 -8.47 7.03
CA LEU A 346 26.62 -8.03 6.87
C LEU A 346 25.93 -8.73 5.69
N TYR A 347 26.67 -9.01 4.60
CA TYR A 347 26.16 -9.75 3.45
C TYR A 347 25.72 -11.17 3.84
N ASP A 348 26.54 -11.84 4.66
CA ASP A 348 26.31 -13.23 5.10
C ASP A 348 25.17 -13.34 6.14
N ARG A 349 24.61 -12.22 6.61
CA ARG A 349 23.49 -12.18 7.57
C ARG A 349 22.12 -12.13 6.91
N PHE A 350 22.07 -11.91 5.60
CA PHE A 350 20.84 -12.13 4.87
C PHE A 350 20.66 -13.64 4.64
N ASP A 351 19.47 -14.14 4.90
CA ASP A 351 19.17 -15.58 4.76
C ASP A 351 19.32 -16.04 3.31
N GLN A 352 19.03 -15.12 2.36
CA GLN A 352 19.18 -15.37 0.93
C GLN A 352 19.71 -14.13 0.20
N THR A 353 20.56 -14.39 -0.79
CA THR A 353 21.11 -13.36 -1.66
C THR A 353 20.85 -13.70 -3.12
N VAL A 354 20.35 -12.73 -3.90
CA VAL A 354 20.04 -12.91 -5.32
C VAL A 354 20.76 -11.85 -6.14
N ASN A 355 21.38 -12.31 -7.22
CA ASN A 355 22.27 -11.50 -8.02
C ASN A 355 21.64 -11.10 -9.35
N PHE A 356 21.56 -9.80 -9.63
CA PHE A 356 21.01 -9.22 -10.85
C PHE A 356 22.13 -8.57 -11.68
N PHE A 357 22.87 -9.34 -12.44
CA PHE A 357 23.92 -8.82 -13.31
C PHE A 357 23.37 -8.14 -14.56
N ALA A 358 24.16 -7.23 -15.13
CA ALA A 358 23.81 -6.64 -16.42
C ALA A 358 23.59 -7.72 -17.48
N PRO A 359 22.57 -7.60 -18.34
CA PRO A 359 22.33 -8.59 -19.37
C PRO A 359 23.46 -8.57 -20.41
N ASP A 360 23.80 -9.72 -20.96
CA ASP A 360 24.63 -9.81 -22.16
C ASP A 360 23.90 -9.17 -23.36
N GLN A 361 24.56 -9.12 -24.50
CA GLN A 361 23.97 -8.49 -25.69
C GLN A 361 22.73 -9.25 -26.19
N ALA A 362 22.73 -10.57 -26.16
CA ALA A 362 21.63 -11.39 -26.64
C ALA A 362 20.40 -11.23 -25.74
N GLN A 363 20.60 -11.26 -24.43
CA GLN A 363 19.54 -11.00 -23.44
C GLN A 363 19.00 -9.56 -23.57
N TYR A 364 19.87 -8.56 -23.73
CA TYR A 364 19.46 -7.17 -23.91
C TYR A 364 18.58 -6.99 -25.16
N LEU A 365 18.98 -7.55 -26.30
CA LEU A 365 18.18 -7.49 -27.52
C LEU A 365 16.87 -8.27 -27.38
N SER A 366 16.85 -9.37 -26.65
CA SER A 366 15.62 -10.09 -26.32
C SER A 366 14.64 -9.22 -25.53
N ILE A 367 15.14 -8.47 -24.53
CA ILE A 367 14.32 -7.51 -23.77
C ILE A 367 13.77 -6.41 -24.69
N ILE A 368 14.60 -5.85 -25.57
CA ILE A 368 14.18 -4.84 -26.55
C ILE A 368 13.04 -5.36 -27.42
N ARG A 369 13.19 -6.55 -28.01
CA ARG A 369 12.16 -7.16 -28.86
C ARG A 369 10.84 -7.38 -28.08
N ALA A 370 10.92 -7.89 -26.86
CA ALA A 370 9.75 -8.12 -26.02
C ALA A 370 8.99 -6.81 -25.71
N ILE A 371 9.71 -5.74 -25.35
CA ILE A 371 9.09 -4.44 -25.06
C ILE A 371 8.55 -3.79 -26.35
N ALA A 372 9.29 -3.86 -27.46
CA ALA A 372 8.86 -3.32 -28.76
C ALA A 372 7.56 -3.98 -29.25
N GLN A 373 7.45 -5.30 -29.10
CA GLN A 373 6.24 -6.06 -29.43
C GLN A 373 5.06 -5.64 -28.53
N GLU A 374 5.27 -5.50 -27.24
CA GLU A 374 4.23 -5.04 -26.29
C GLU A 374 3.74 -3.62 -26.64
N LYS A 375 4.65 -2.76 -27.09
CA LYS A 375 4.34 -1.38 -27.53
C LYS A 375 3.84 -1.26 -28.97
N LEU A 376 3.71 -2.38 -29.67
CA LEU A 376 3.31 -2.43 -31.09
C LEU A 376 4.18 -1.53 -31.98
N LEU A 377 5.50 -1.48 -31.68
CA LEU A 377 6.46 -0.70 -32.46
C LEU A 377 6.74 -1.41 -33.79
N SER A 378 6.38 -0.78 -34.89
CA SER A 378 6.56 -1.30 -36.26
C SER A 378 7.78 -0.66 -36.90
N VAL A 379 8.93 -1.28 -36.72
CA VAL A 379 10.22 -0.95 -37.38
C VAL A 379 10.95 -2.25 -37.76
N PRO A 380 11.81 -2.24 -38.78
CA PRO A 380 12.63 -3.41 -39.11
C PRO A 380 13.47 -3.88 -37.92
N GLN A 381 13.54 -5.20 -37.73
CA GLN A 381 14.25 -5.77 -36.58
C GLN A 381 15.73 -5.37 -36.54
N GLU A 382 16.40 -5.35 -37.70
CA GLU A 382 17.80 -4.96 -37.81
C GLU A 382 18.04 -3.52 -37.34
N GLU A 383 17.15 -2.62 -37.75
CA GLU A 383 17.18 -1.20 -37.34
C GLU A 383 16.94 -1.03 -35.85
N LEU A 384 15.94 -1.75 -35.31
CA LEU A 384 15.65 -1.76 -33.86
C LEU A 384 16.86 -2.24 -33.05
N GLU A 385 17.49 -3.33 -33.46
CA GLU A 385 18.64 -3.90 -32.75
C GLU A 385 19.87 -3.00 -32.83
N LEU A 386 20.15 -2.43 -34.01
CA LEU A 386 21.26 -1.48 -34.19
C LEU A 386 21.06 -0.21 -33.35
N GLY A 387 19.85 0.36 -33.35
CA GLY A 387 19.49 1.51 -32.54
C GLY A 387 19.64 1.20 -31.04
N ALA A 388 19.19 0.01 -30.61
CA ALA A 388 19.30 -0.45 -29.22
C ALA A 388 20.76 -0.56 -28.75
N VAL A 389 21.65 -1.09 -29.58
CA VAL A 389 23.09 -1.21 -29.25
C VAL A 389 23.73 0.18 -29.12
N ARG A 390 23.45 1.10 -30.06
CA ARG A 390 23.92 2.49 -29.99
C ARG A 390 23.44 3.18 -28.71
N TRP A 391 22.14 3.00 -28.39
CA TRP A 391 21.57 3.54 -27.14
C TRP A 391 22.26 3.01 -25.89
N ALA A 392 22.52 1.70 -25.81
CA ALA A 392 23.20 1.10 -24.68
C ALA A 392 24.60 1.68 -24.44
N ILE A 393 25.35 1.97 -25.51
CA ILE A 393 26.67 2.62 -25.42
C ILE A 393 26.55 4.01 -24.80
N ARG A 394 25.58 4.81 -25.25
CA ARG A 394 25.34 6.16 -24.74
C ARG A 394 24.79 6.16 -23.30
N ALA A 395 23.92 5.20 -22.97
CA ALA A 395 23.35 5.05 -21.66
C ALA A 395 24.34 4.49 -20.59
N GLY A 396 25.57 4.20 -20.98
CA GLY A 396 26.62 3.69 -20.09
C GLY A 396 26.44 2.22 -19.73
N GLY A 397 25.68 1.45 -20.51
CA GLY A 397 25.54 0.01 -20.33
C GLY A 397 24.18 -0.56 -20.74
N ARG A 398 24.15 -1.88 -20.80
CA ARG A 398 22.94 -2.65 -21.10
C ARG A 398 22.15 -2.90 -19.80
N SER A 399 20.89 -2.55 -19.79
CA SER A 399 19.98 -2.85 -18.68
C SER A 399 18.52 -2.84 -19.15
N PRO A 400 17.59 -3.52 -18.46
CA PRO A 400 16.16 -3.40 -18.72
C PRO A 400 15.65 -1.97 -18.70
N ARG A 401 16.20 -1.09 -17.83
CA ARG A 401 15.86 0.34 -17.80
C ARG A 401 16.28 1.04 -19.09
N ALA A 402 17.52 0.81 -19.57
CA ALA A 402 17.99 1.37 -20.83
C ALA A 402 17.18 0.84 -22.00
N ALA A 403 16.79 -0.44 -21.99
CA ALA A 403 15.93 -1.04 -23.01
C ALA A 403 14.55 -0.35 -23.06
N LYS A 404 13.91 -0.16 -21.91
CA LYS A 404 12.61 0.51 -21.82
C LYS A 404 12.69 1.95 -22.33
N GLN A 405 13.69 2.70 -21.90
CA GLN A 405 13.91 4.09 -22.33
C GLN A 405 14.13 4.17 -23.86
N PHE A 406 14.92 3.28 -24.42
CA PHE A 406 15.13 3.22 -25.86
C PHE A 406 13.82 2.95 -26.60
N VAL A 407 13.07 1.93 -26.23
CA VAL A 407 11.82 1.59 -26.94
C VAL A 407 10.78 2.70 -26.79
N GLU A 408 10.64 3.34 -25.64
CA GLU A 408 9.75 4.50 -25.44
C GLU A 408 10.15 5.67 -26.36
N TRP A 409 11.45 5.95 -26.46
CA TRP A 409 11.97 6.94 -27.38
C TRP A 409 11.73 6.53 -28.84
N ALA A 410 12.00 5.29 -29.23
CA ALA A 410 11.79 4.77 -30.58
C ALA A 410 10.31 4.84 -31.00
N VAL A 411 9.38 4.54 -30.11
CA VAL A 411 7.94 4.72 -30.34
C VAL A 411 7.61 6.19 -30.63
N ALA A 412 8.21 7.12 -29.90
CA ALA A 412 7.99 8.53 -30.11
C ALA A 412 8.57 9.01 -31.45
N GLN A 413 9.74 8.52 -31.87
CA GLN A 413 10.31 8.83 -33.22
C GLN A 413 9.48 8.24 -34.34
N ASN A 414 9.11 6.97 -34.22
CA ASN A 414 8.27 6.31 -35.23
C ASN A 414 6.94 7.05 -35.47
N ARG A 415 6.30 7.55 -34.41
CA ARG A 415 5.09 8.39 -34.53
C ARG A 415 5.31 9.70 -35.27
N LYS A 416 6.51 10.24 -35.28
CA LYS A 416 6.90 11.45 -35.98
C LYS A 416 7.40 11.17 -37.42
N GLY A 417 7.49 9.88 -37.81
CA GLY A 417 8.09 9.47 -39.10
C GLY A 417 9.60 9.68 -39.16
N ALA A 418 10.28 9.82 -38.01
CA ALA A 418 11.71 10.02 -37.91
C ALA A 418 12.43 8.67 -37.72
N SER A 419 13.66 8.60 -38.27
CA SER A 419 14.54 7.41 -38.07
C SER A 419 14.90 7.23 -36.62
N ILE A 420 14.98 5.97 -36.18
CA ILE A 420 15.50 5.60 -34.86
C ILE A 420 17.02 5.42 -34.84
N LEU A 421 17.67 5.66 -35.96
CA LEU A 421 19.13 5.59 -36.12
C LEU A 421 19.79 6.98 -36.18
N ASP A 422 19.00 8.02 -36.47
CA ASP A 422 19.48 9.38 -36.66
C ASP A 422 19.41 10.19 -35.34
N GLU A 423 20.44 10.08 -34.55
CA GLU A 423 20.73 10.96 -33.42
C GLU A 423 22.19 11.39 -33.38
#